data_c42fd3948473ad7ef053e6b181aed2a8
#
_entry.id   c42fd3948473ad7ef053e6b181aed2a8
#
_cell.length_a   1.000
_cell.length_b   1.000
_cell.length_c   1.000
_cell.angle_alpha   90.00
_cell.angle_beta   90.00
_cell.angle_gamma   90.00
#
_symmetry.space_group_name_H-M   'P 1'
#
loop_
_entity.id
_entity.type
_entity.pdbx_description
1 polymer ?
#
loop_
_entity_poly.entity_id
_entity_poly.type
_entity_poly.pdbx_seq_one_letter_code
_entity_poly.pdbx_strand_id
1 'polypeptide(L)'
;MVSNDKLFDITDRTQSVAPGEISGSADYDNFMQPANPELMYCFAGSTSTISTLISISNSGEQTFTLSRTIDNNLIGLYDYDTTTCIGDHRLAYWYIPPRKGKDQYYNAGNYNALKFNSYDNLYMRAAFRSAEAYVTLAEAYARKESPDYDTALDYANRLRKYRLDAQAYRELTPSDFRGGEEIVQFIWDERRRELCFEELHRFIDLRRTTRTEIVHPYGKAGYYKLEKDDAAYTLNFPIAERKINPQNVNSRPVRSMISY
;
A
#
# COMPACT_ATOMS: atom_id res chain seq x y z
N MET A 1 3.29 -18.23 -17.31
CA MET A 1 2.03 -18.82 -16.79
C MET A 1 2.21 -18.99 -15.29
N VAL A 2 1.56 -18.18 -14.46
CA VAL A 2 1.52 -18.40 -13.02
C VAL A 2 0.51 -19.51 -12.82
N SER A 3 0.97 -20.75 -12.99
CA SER A 3 0.15 -21.93 -12.73
C SER A 3 0.28 -22.27 -11.25
N ASN A 4 -0.80 -22.40 -10.59
CA ASN A 4 -1.05 -22.58 -9.17
C ASN A 4 -1.01 -21.26 -8.42
N ASP A 5 -2.18 -20.83 -8.00
CA ASP A 5 -2.42 -19.61 -7.24
C ASP A 5 -1.64 -19.66 -5.91
N LYS A 6 -0.35 -19.37 -5.98
CA LYS A 6 0.48 -19.19 -4.81
C LYS A 6 0.18 -17.81 -4.22
N LEU A 7 -1.08 -17.60 -3.86
CA LEU A 7 -1.53 -16.42 -3.17
C LEU A 7 -1.79 -16.77 -1.71
N PHE A 8 -1.41 -15.86 -0.83
CA PHE A 8 -1.70 -15.98 0.59
C PHE A 8 -3.15 -15.59 0.82
N ASP A 9 -3.95 -16.51 1.36
CA ASP A 9 -5.34 -16.23 1.65
C ASP A 9 -5.48 -15.52 2.99
N ILE A 10 -5.68 -14.20 2.94
CA ILE A 10 -5.91 -13.41 4.14
C ILE A 10 -7.36 -13.50 4.63
N THR A 11 -8.24 -14.18 3.92
CA THR A 11 -9.64 -14.39 4.31
C THR A 11 -9.83 -15.68 5.09
N ASP A 12 -8.93 -16.65 4.92
CA ASP A 12 -8.95 -17.92 5.67
C ASP A 12 -8.39 -17.70 7.08
N ARG A 13 -9.20 -17.05 7.88
CA ARG A 13 -8.92 -16.86 9.29
C ARG A 13 -9.69 -17.87 10.11
N THR A 14 -9.06 -18.98 10.43
CA THR A 14 -9.51 -19.85 11.52
C THR A 14 -9.39 -19.17 12.89
N GLN A 15 -8.81 -17.99 12.94
CA GLN A 15 -8.69 -17.12 14.11
C GLN A 15 -9.47 -15.83 13.85
N SER A 16 -10.69 -15.78 14.33
CA SER A 16 -11.48 -14.59 14.35
C SER A 16 -10.92 -13.61 15.40
N VAL A 17 -10.08 -12.69 14.94
CA VAL A 17 -9.82 -11.49 15.73
C VAL A 17 -10.95 -10.53 15.40
N ALA A 18 -11.82 -10.28 16.36
CA ALA A 18 -12.87 -9.29 16.18
C ALA A 18 -12.25 -7.92 15.82
N PRO A 19 -12.81 -7.18 14.85
CA PRO A 19 -12.36 -5.83 14.53
C PRO A 19 -12.39 -4.99 15.80
N GLY A 20 -11.28 -4.37 16.13
CA GLY A 20 -11.12 -3.55 17.32
C GLY A 20 -10.49 -4.26 18.53
N GLU A 21 -10.35 -5.57 18.52
CA GLU A 21 -9.62 -6.34 19.57
C GLU A 21 -8.18 -6.67 19.18
N ILE A 22 -7.60 -5.91 18.32
CA ILE A 22 -6.20 -6.02 17.97
C ILE A 22 -5.38 -5.56 19.17
N SER A 23 -5.26 -6.45 20.14
CA SER A 23 -4.28 -6.32 21.22
C SER A 23 -2.90 -6.55 20.61
N GLY A 24 -2.01 -5.60 20.80
CA GLY A 24 -0.72 -5.59 20.14
C GLY A 24 0.02 -6.92 20.17
N SER A 25 0.58 -7.26 19.10
CA SER A 25 1.84 -7.93 18.82
C SER A 25 1.92 -9.43 18.71
N ALA A 26 1.09 -10.26 19.30
CA ALA A 26 1.43 -11.69 19.36
C ALA A 26 0.67 -12.59 18.39
N ASP A 27 -0.50 -12.16 17.91
CA ASP A 27 -1.43 -13.07 17.23
C ASP A 27 -1.62 -12.79 15.73
N TYR A 28 -0.81 -11.91 15.17
CA TYR A 28 -0.79 -11.71 13.73
C TYR A 28 0.18 -12.66 13.08
N ASP A 29 -0.33 -13.61 12.34
CA ASP A 29 0.47 -14.24 11.31
C ASP A 29 1.05 -13.14 10.43
N ASN A 30 2.32 -12.92 10.61
CA ASN A 30 3.01 -11.86 9.91
C ASN A 30 2.93 -12.12 8.41
N PHE A 31 2.24 -11.27 7.67
CA PHE A 31 2.11 -11.43 6.23
C PHE A 31 3.48 -11.57 5.55
N MET A 32 4.48 -10.82 6.01
CA MET A 32 5.86 -10.87 5.52
C MET A 32 6.70 -11.88 6.31
N GLN A 33 6.32 -13.15 6.28
CA GLN A 33 7.02 -14.25 6.92
C GLN A 33 7.49 -15.30 5.88
N PRO A 34 8.52 -16.11 6.20
CA PRO A 34 9.07 -17.08 5.27
C PRO A 34 8.06 -18.12 4.76
N ALA A 35 7.01 -18.41 5.53
CA ALA A 35 5.97 -19.36 5.16
C ALA A 35 4.94 -18.78 4.18
N ASN A 36 4.96 -17.47 3.89
CA ASN A 36 4.04 -16.88 2.93
C ASN A 36 4.36 -17.39 1.51
N PRO A 37 3.43 -18.13 0.87
CA PRO A 37 3.65 -18.74 -0.44
C PRO A 37 3.82 -17.70 -1.57
N GLU A 38 3.45 -16.46 -1.34
CA GLU A 38 3.62 -15.39 -2.33
C GLU A 38 5.07 -14.93 -2.47
N LEU A 39 5.89 -15.11 -1.43
CA LEU A 39 7.25 -14.59 -1.44
C LEU A 39 8.14 -15.43 -2.37
N MET A 40 8.43 -14.87 -3.54
CA MET A 40 9.33 -15.49 -4.50
C MET A 40 10.79 -15.10 -4.24
N TYR A 41 11.01 -13.85 -3.85
CA TYR A 41 12.30 -13.36 -3.43
C TYR A 41 12.13 -12.30 -2.34
N CYS A 42 12.82 -12.51 -1.23
CA CYS A 42 12.82 -11.60 -0.11
C CYS A 42 14.21 -11.51 0.52
N PHE A 43 14.46 -10.44 1.23
CA PHE A 43 15.63 -10.29 2.07
C PHE A 43 15.21 -9.82 3.46
N ALA A 44 15.96 -10.25 4.45
CA ALA A 44 15.74 -9.86 5.84
C ALA A 44 16.70 -8.74 6.21
N GLY A 45 16.22 -7.74 6.89
CA GLY A 45 17.02 -6.67 7.46
C GLY A 45 16.89 -6.64 8.98
N SER A 46 17.87 -6.04 9.66
CA SER A 46 17.78 -5.87 11.11
C SER A 46 16.64 -4.91 11.46
N THR A 47 16.01 -5.15 12.62
CA THR A 47 14.91 -4.33 13.13
C THR A 47 15.27 -2.85 13.23
N SER A 48 16.51 -2.52 13.57
CA SER A 48 16.95 -1.14 13.75
C SER A 48 17.01 -0.32 12.46
N THR A 49 17.36 -0.94 11.34
CA THR A 49 17.48 -0.23 10.07
C THR A 49 16.15 -0.07 9.37
N ILE A 50 15.30 -1.09 9.43
CA ILE A 50 14.03 -1.10 8.72
C ILE A 50 12.94 -0.39 9.52
N SER A 51 12.93 -0.48 10.85
CA SER A 51 12.01 0.29 11.66
C SER A 51 12.14 1.79 11.43
N THR A 52 13.35 2.27 11.15
CA THR A 52 13.57 3.70 10.81
C THR A 52 13.00 4.06 9.44
N LEU A 53 12.97 3.13 8.49
CA LEU A 53 12.48 3.38 7.13
C LEU A 53 10.97 3.15 6.99
N ILE A 54 10.42 2.22 7.77
CA ILE A 54 9.00 1.82 7.68
C ILE A 54 8.22 2.37 8.87
N SER A 55 8.92 2.82 9.92
CA SER A 55 8.29 3.41 11.09
C SER A 55 7.50 4.64 10.65
N ILE A 56 6.25 4.40 10.34
CA ILE A 56 5.21 5.37 10.56
C ILE A 56 5.16 5.46 12.08
N SER A 57 6.11 6.21 12.60
CA SER A 57 6.39 6.28 14.03
C SER A 57 5.13 6.67 14.77
N ASN A 58 4.71 5.86 15.68
CA ASN A 58 3.57 6.11 16.55
C ASN A 58 3.86 7.17 17.62
N SER A 59 5.07 7.70 17.66
CA SER A 59 5.52 8.59 18.70
C SER A 59 5.60 10.03 18.21
N GLY A 60 4.60 10.83 18.56
CA GLY A 60 4.70 12.28 18.51
C GLY A 60 3.82 12.97 17.48
N GLU A 61 3.74 14.27 17.61
CA GLU A 61 2.91 15.18 16.81
C GLU A 61 3.38 15.36 15.36
N GLN A 62 4.48 14.71 14.99
CA GLN A 62 5.21 14.96 13.74
C GLN A 62 5.34 13.71 12.87
N THR A 63 4.26 12.97 12.70
CA THR A 63 4.27 11.77 11.85
C THR A 63 3.32 11.91 10.68
N PHE A 64 3.68 11.31 9.55
CA PHE A 64 2.73 11.13 8.44
C PHE A 64 1.62 10.20 8.88
N THR A 65 0.38 10.59 8.60
CA THR A 65 -0.79 9.86 9.05
C THR A 65 -1.56 9.30 7.87
N LEU A 66 -2.17 8.14 8.08
CA LEU A 66 -3.11 7.54 7.12
C LEU A 66 -4.51 8.01 7.50
N SER A 67 -5.15 8.75 6.62
CA SER A 67 -6.48 9.30 6.87
C SER A 67 -7.46 8.91 5.78
N ARG A 68 -8.73 8.69 6.14
CA ARG A 68 -9.82 8.47 5.17
C ARG A 68 -10.30 9.75 4.50
N THR A 69 -9.99 10.89 5.06
CA THR A 69 -10.58 12.18 4.66
C THR A 69 -9.79 12.94 3.60
N ILE A 70 -8.68 12.41 3.14
CA ILE A 70 -7.79 13.09 2.19
C ILE A 70 -7.89 12.43 0.83
N ASP A 71 -7.97 13.21 -0.25
CA ASP A 71 -8.17 12.75 -1.62
C ASP A 71 -7.12 11.74 -2.04
N ASN A 72 -6.02 11.58 -1.77
CA ASN A 72 -5.08 10.49 -2.09
C ASN A 72 -5.04 9.40 -1.03
N ASN A 73 -6.11 9.21 -0.33
CA ASN A 73 -6.21 8.34 0.82
C ASN A 73 -6.15 6.87 0.44
N LEU A 74 -5.10 6.19 0.86
CA LEU A 74 -4.95 4.75 0.70
C LEU A 74 -6.04 3.98 1.45
N ILE A 75 -6.36 4.38 2.67
CA ILE A 75 -7.37 3.72 3.50
C ILE A 75 -8.75 3.76 2.86
N GLY A 76 -9.09 4.86 2.20
CA GLY A 76 -10.37 5.02 1.50
C GLY A 76 -10.55 4.11 0.29
N LEU A 77 -9.49 3.47 -0.20
CA LEU A 77 -9.58 2.50 -1.30
C LEU A 77 -10.11 1.15 -0.86
N TYR A 78 -10.06 0.82 0.43
CA TYR A 78 -10.52 -0.45 0.95
C TYR A 78 -11.98 -0.35 1.35
N ASP A 79 -12.81 -1.15 0.72
CA ASP A 79 -14.22 -1.30 1.10
C ASP A 79 -14.33 -2.39 2.17
N TYR A 80 -14.44 -1.95 3.42
CA TYR A 80 -14.51 -2.84 4.58
C TYR A 80 -15.40 -2.23 5.66
N ASP A 81 -16.41 -2.97 6.05
CA ASP A 81 -17.30 -2.62 7.16
C ASP A 81 -16.73 -3.16 8.48
N THR A 82 -16.27 -2.25 9.33
CA THR A 82 -15.70 -2.60 10.63
C THR A 82 -16.74 -3.13 11.63
N THR A 83 -18.02 -3.00 11.35
CA THR A 83 -19.10 -3.50 12.22
C THR A 83 -19.44 -4.95 11.92
N THR A 84 -19.56 -5.27 10.64
CA THR A 84 -19.91 -6.61 10.18
C THR A 84 -18.68 -7.47 9.87
N CYS A 85 -17.50 -6.83 9.77
CA CYS A 85 -16.24 -7.48 9.40
C CYS A 85 -16.23 -8.02 7.97
N ILE A 86 -17.09 -7.47 7.12
CA ILE A 86 -17.25 -7.89 5.72
C ILE A 86 -16.55 -6.87 4.81
N GLY A 87 -15.84 -7.33 3.81
CA GLY A 87 -15.20 -6.48 2.82
C GLY A 87 -13.77 -6.85 2.48
N ASP A 88 -12.93 -5.84 2.26
CA ASP A 88 -11.53 -6.03 1.94
C ASP A 88 -10.69 -6.25 3.20
N HIS A 89 -10.33 -7.50 3.43
CA HIS A 89 -9.58 -7.92 4.62
C HIS A 89 -8.20 -7.30 4.75
N ARG A 90 -7.64 -6.75 3.67
CA ARG A 90 -6.37 -6.02 3.74
C ARG A 90 -6.43 -4.87 4.74
N LEU A 91 -7.59 -4.18 4.86
CA LEU A 91 -7.75 -3.11 5.84
C LEU A 91 -7.65 -3.63 7.27
N ALA A 92 -8.24 -4.78 7.56
CA ALA A 92 -8.20 -5.38 8.88
C ALA A 92 -6.84 -6.05 9.18
N TYR A 93 -6.19 -6.59 8.15
CA TYR A 93 -4.99 -7.39 8.30
C TYR A 93 -3.70 -6.58 8.28
N TRP A 94 -3.63 -5.53 7.46
CA TRP A 94 -2.43 -4.72 7.28
C TRP A 94 -2.43 -3.41 8.04
N TYR A 95 -3.51 -3.11 8.76
CA TYR A 95 -3.66 -1.84 9.47
C TYR A 95 -4.24 -2.02 10.86
N ILE A 96 -3.76 -1.21 11.79
CA ILE A 96 -4.41 -1.04 13.08
C ILE A 96 -5.40 0.12 12.96
N PRO A 97 -6.69 -0.09 13.23
CA PRO A 97 -7.68 0.98 13.22
C PRO A 97 -7.42 1.98 14.37
N PRO A 98 -7.91 3.22 14.22
CA PRO A 98 -7.84 4.19 15.30
C PRO A 98 -8.61 3.70 16.53
N ARG A 99 -7.96 3.64 17.68
CA ARG A 99 -8.60 3.29 18.94
C ARG A 99 -9.22 4.53 19.58
N LYS A 100 -10.45 4.41 20.10
CA LYS A 100 -11.06 5.43 20.94
C LYS A 100 -10.44 5.36 22.34
N GLY A 101 -9.69 6.38 22.69
CA GLY A 101 -9.33 6.78 24.04
C GLY A 101 -8.63 5.74 24.92
N LYS A 102 -7.36 5.83 25.06
CA LYS A 102 -6.52 5.60 26.24
C LYS A 102 -5.02 5.65 25.95
N ASP A 103 -4.60 5.44 24.71
CA ASP A 103 -3.17 5.41 24.42
C ASP A 103 -2.75 6.70 23.71
N GLN A 104 -1.81 7.41 24.35
CA GLN A 104 -1.14 8.59 23.80
C GLN A 104 -0.44 8.32 22.47
N TYR A 105 -0.30 7.04 22.12
CA TYR A 105 0.42 6.56 20.94
C TYR A 105 -0.43 6.40 19.68
N TYR A 106 -1.76 6.42 19.81
CA TYR A 106 -2.66 6.31 18.66
C TYR A 106 -3.44 7.62 18.52
N ASN A 107 -3.04 8.44 17.56
CA ASN A 107 -3.81 9.64 17.23
C ASN A 107 -5.25 9.22 16.87
N ALA A 108 -6.21 9.75 17.61
CA ALA A 108 -7.61 9.51 17.32
C ALA A 108 -7.92 9.85 15.83
N GLY A 109 -8.39 8.87 15.09
CA GLY A 109 -8.75 9.03 13.70
C GLY A 109 -7.75 8.49 12.66
N ASN A 110 -6.58 8.02 13.06
CA ASN A 110 -5.57 7.53 12.12
C ASN A 110 -5.37 6.01 12.19
N TYR A 111 -5.07 5.41 11.05
CA TYR A 111 -4.66 4.02 10.93
C TYR A 111 -3.13 3.91 11.02
N ASN A 112 -2.65 2.81 11.58
CA ASN A 112 -1.24 2.46 11.59
C ASN A 112 -0.99 1.24 10.70
N ALA A 113 0.10 1.23 9.95
CA ALA A 113 0.44 0.11 9.10
C ALA A 113 1.07 -1.04 9.90
N LEU A 114 0.61 -2.27 9.63
CA LEU A 114 1.12 -3.51 10.22
C LEU A 114 1.77 -4.45 9.21
N LYS A 115 1.63 -4.17 7.92
CA LYS A 115 2.05 -5.08 6.86
C LYS A 115 3.49 -5.59 7.00
N PHE A 116 4.33 -4.83 7.66
CA PHE A 116 5.74 -5.12 7.90
C PHE A 116 6.05 -5.33 9.39
N ASN A 117 5.21 -6.07 10.08
CA ASN A 117 5.57 -6.46 11.44
C ASN A 117 6.84 -7.31 11.45
N SER A 118 7.62 -7.21 12.51
CA SER A 118 8.81 -8.03 12.67
C SER A 118 8.43 -9.49 12.91
N TYR A 119 9.06 -10.39 12.19
CA TYR A 119 9.01 -11.82 12.44
C TYR A 119 10.36 -12.25 13.03
N ASP A 120 10.33 -12.86 14.20
CA ASP A 120 11.54 -13.35 14.90
C ASP A 120 12.68 -12.31 14.95
N ASN A 121 12.33 -11.05 15.29
CA ASN A 121 13.23 -9.89 15.30
C ASN A 121 13.86 -9.53 13.95
N LEU A 122 13.34 -10.04 12.87
CA LEU A 122 13.72 -9.70 11.51
C LEU A 122 12.55 -9.08 10.75
N TYR A 123 12.82 -8.07 9.95
CA TYR A 123 11.87 -7.57 8.97
C TYR A 123 12.14 -8.22 7.63
N MET A 124 11.15 -8.95 7.14
CA MET A 124 11.18 -9.51 5.80
C MET A 124 10.70 -8.46 4.81
N ARG A 125 11.46 -8.22 3.77
CA ARG A 125 11.09 -7.34 2.66
C ARG A 125 10.91 -8.18 1.41
N ALA A 126 9.72 -8.12 0.83
CA ALA A 126 9.48 -8.71 -0.46
C ALA A 126 10.15 -7.87 -1.53
N ALA A 127 11.15 -8.41 -2.20
CA ALA A 127 11.66 -7.81 -3.42
C ALA A 127 10.81 -8.20 -4.62
N PHE A 128 10.21 -9.38 -4.57
CA PHE A 128 9.24 -9.83 -5.56
C PHE A 128 8.31 -10.90 -4.96
N ARG A 129 7.02 -10.76 -5.20
CA ARG A 129 5.99 -11.72 -4.80
C ARG A 129 4.94 -11.93 -5.88
N SER A 130 4.25 -13.07 -5.84
CA SER A 130 3.32 -13.47 -6.91
C SER A 130 2.17 -12.46 -7.11
N ALA A 131 1.64 -11.86 -6.05
CA ALA A 131 0.58 -10.85 -6.18
C ALA A 131 1.01 -9.64 -7.04
N GLU A 132 2.28 -9.25 -7.00
CA GLU A 132 2.80 -8.21 -7.90
C GLU A 132 2.70 -8.63 -9.38
N ALA A 133 2.97 -9.91 -9.68
CA ALA A 133 2.82 -10.43 -11.02
C ALA A 133 1.36 -10.35 -11.50
N TYR A 134 0.40 -10.67 -10.62
CA TYR A 134 -1.03 -10.57 -10.96
C TYR A 134 -1.45 -9.16 -11.33
N VAL A 135 -1.14 -8.17 -10.51
CA VAL A 135 -1.52 -6.77 -10.80
C VAL A 135 -0.72 -6.20 -11.98
N THR A 136 0.49 -6.69 -12.23
CA THR A 136 1.29 -6.29 -13.40
C THR A 136 0.71 -6.86 -14.69
N LEU A 137 0.29 -8.13 -14.68
CA LEU A 137 -0.37 -8.75 -15.82
C LEU A 137 -1.74 -8.10 -16.08
N ALA A 138 -2.53 -7.84 -15.04
CA ALA A 138 -3.79 -7.12 -15.17
C ALA A 138 -3.57 -5.77 -15.89
N GLU A 139 -2.59 -4.98 -15.46
CA GLU A 139 -2.26 -3.70 -16.10
C GLU A 139 -1.78 -3.88 -17.53
N ALA A 140 -0.91 -4.86 -17.79
CA ALA A 140 -0.37 -5.11 -19.12
C ALA A 140 -1.47 -5.46 -20.13
N TYR A 141 -2.42 -6.32 -19.74
CA TYR A 141 -3.54 -6.67 -20.59
C TYR A 141 -4.51 -5.50 -20.82
N ALA A 142 -4.75 -4.69 -19.80
CA ALA A 142 -5.62 -3.51 -19.92
C ALA A 142 -5.02 -2.38 -20.77
N ARG A 143 -3.68 -2.32 -20.89
CA ARG A 143 -2.99 -1.20 -21.53
C ARG A 143 -2.22 -1.55 -22.80
N LYS A 144 -2.27 -2.80 -23.25
CA LYS A 144 -1.67 -3.16 -24.57
C LYS A 144 -2.38 -2.43 -25.70
N GLU A 145 -1.78 -2.36 -26.86
CA GLU A 145 -2.29 -1.65 -28.05
C GLU A 145 -3.75 -2.05 -28.40
N SER A 146 -4.05 -3.34 -28.29
CA SER A 146 -5.44 -3.85 -28.38
C SER A 146 -5.82 -4.38 -26.98
N PRO A 147 -6.45 -3.58 -26.13
CA PRO A 147 -6.76 -3.98 -24.76
C PRO A 147 -7.62 -5.25 -24.68
N ASP A 148 -7.31 -6.07 -23.70
CA ASP A 148 -8.05 -7.29 -23.36
C ASP A 148 -8.52 -7.18 -21.91
N TYR A 149 -9.64 -6.52 -21.74
CA TYR A 149 -10.18 -6.21 -20.43
C TYR A 149 -10.69 -7.43 -19.68
N ASP A 150 -11.16 -8.46 -20.40
CA ASP A 150 -11.58 -9.72 -19.76
C ASP A 150 -10.40 -10.41 -19.09
N THR A 151 -9.30 -10.60 -19.82
CA THR A 151 -8.08 -11.19 -19.24
C THR A 151 -7.49 -10.28 -18.13
N ALA A 152 -7.52 -8.96 -18.31
CA ALA A 152 -7.04 -8.04 -17.30
C ALA A 152 -7.81 -8.18 -15.98
N LEU A 153 -9.13 -8.23 -16.06
CA LEU A 153 -9.99 -8.39 -14.89
C LEU A 153 -9.92 -9.81 -14.30
N ASP A 154 -9.70 -10.86 -15.11
CA ASP A 154 -9.45 -12.20 -14.59
C ASP A 154 -8.25 -12.22 -13.63
N TYR A 155 -7.12 -11.63 -14.01
CA TYR A 155 -5.97 -11.53 -13.11
C TYR A 155 -6.27 -10.73 -11.83
N ALA A 156 -6.98 -9.62 -11.94
CA ALA A 156 -7.38 -8.83 -10.79
C ALA A 156 -8.36 -9.61 -9.88
N ASN A 157 -9.34 -10.30 -10.46
CA ASN A 157 -10.32 -11.09 -9.73
C ASN A 157 -9.68 -12.26 -8.97
N ARG A 158 -8.70 -12.95 -9.58
CA ARG A 158 -7.94 -14.02 -8.90
C ARG A 158 -7.27 -13.49 -7.64
N LEU A 159 -6.63 -12.33 -7.68
CA LEU A 159 -6.05 -11.72 -6.49
C LEU A 159 -7.13 -11.34 -5.49
N ARG A 160 -8.17 -10.66 -5.93
CA ARG A 160 -9.28 -10.18 -5.07
C ARG A 160 -9.96 -11.31 -4.31
N LYS A 161 -10.08 -12.48 -4.90
CA LYS A 161 -10.66 -13.67 -4.25
C LYS A 161 -9.94 -14.06 -2.95
N TYR A 162 -8.64 -13.79 -2.85
CA TYR A 162 -7.82 -14.06 -1.67
C TYR A 162 -7.70 -12.83 -0.74
N ARG A 163 -8.43 -11.77 -1.02
CA ARG A 163 -8.34 -10.49 -0.28
C ARG A 163 -9.69 -10.02 0.27
N LEU A 164 -10.78 -10.40 -0.39
CA LEU A 164 -12.11 -10.00 -0.02
C LEU A 164 -12.85 -11.13 0.67
N ASP A 165 -13.65 -10.78 1.68
CA ASP A 165 -14.58 -11.71 2.29
C ASP A 165 -15.49 -12.35 1.23
N ALA A 166 -15.85 -13.62 1.42
CA ALA A 166 -16.68 -14.37 0.48
C ALA A 166 -18.05 -13.71 0.24
N GLN A 167 -18.57 -12.95 1.22
CA GLN A 167 -19.84 -12.24 1.08
C GLN A 167 -19.68 -10.91 0.31
N ALA A 168 -18.48 -10.33 0.32
CA ALA A 168 -18.15 -9.09 -0.39
C ALA A 168 -17.56 -9.34 -1.78
N TYR A 169 -17.00 -10.52 -2.00
CA TYR A 169 -16.40 -10.87 -3.27
C TYR A 169 -17.45 -11.10 -4.34
N ARG A 170 -17.31 -10.44 -5.44
CA ARG A 170 -17.92 -10.79 -6.72
C ARG A 170 -16.89 -10.66 -7.84
N GLU A 171 -17.03 -11.49 -8.83
CA GLU A 171 -16.24 -11.38 -10.05
C GLU A 171 -16.63 -10.11 -10.80
N LEU A 172 -15.64 -9.35 -11.24
CA LEU A 172 -15.84 -8.15 -12.05
C LEU A 172 -15.63 -8.46 -13.51
N THR A 173 -16.48 -7.90 -14.34
CA THR A 173 -16.43 -8.01 -15.79
C THR A 173 -16.35 -6.62 -16.42
N PRO A 174 -15.99 -6.47 -17.71
CA PRO A 174 -15.97 -5.15 -18.36
C PRO A 174 -17.30 -4.38 -18.29
N SER A 175 -18.42 -5.08 -18.16
CA SER A 175 -19.74 -4.46 -18.03
C SER A 175 -19.99 -3.76 -16.68
N ASP A 176 -19.15 -4.00 -15.70
CA ASP A 176 -19.20 -3.31 -14.40
C ASP A 176 -18.59 -1.90 -14.46
N PHE A 177 -17.98 -1.53 -15.57
CA PHE A 177 -17.28 -0.28 -15.77
C PHE A 177 -17.86 0.52 -16.94
N ARG A 178 -17.74 1.84 -16.89
CA ARG A 178 -18.21 2.73 -17.95
C ARG A 178 -17.33 2.70 -19.20
N GLY A 179 -16.11 2.16 -19.07
CA GLY A 179 -15.17 2.05 -20.18
C GLY A 179 -13.76 1.67 -19.72
N GLY A 180 -12.85 1.55 -20.72
CA GLY A 180 -11.50 1.06 -20.49
C GLY A 180 -10.66 1.91 -19.55
N GLU A 181 -10.84 3.22 -19.54
CA GLU A 181 -10.12 4.11 -18.61
C GLU A 181 -10.47 3.82 -17.15
N GLU A 182 -11.73 3.51 -16.86
CA GLU A 182 -12.16 3.16 -15.52
C GLU A 182 -11.61 1.80 -15.09
N ILE A 183 -11.51 0.84 -16.01
CA ILE A 183 -10.86 -0.45 -15.77
C ILE A 183 -9.37 -0.26 -15.45
N VAL A 184 -8.65 0.55 -16.21
CA VAL A 184 -7.25 0.86 -15.96
C VAL A 184 -7.08 1.52 -14.60
N GLN A 185 -7.94 2.49 -14.26
CA GLN A 185 -7.89 3.14 -12.95
C GLN A 185 -8.16 2.15 -11.82
N PHE A 186 -9.15 1.29 -11.96
CA PHE A 186 -9.44 0.22 -11.00
C PHE A 186 -8.23 -0.69 -10.77
N ILE A 187 -7.54 -1.11 -11.84
CA ILE A 187 -6.34 -1.96 -11.75
C ILE A 187 -5.19 -1.21 -11.04
N TRP A 188 -5.00 0.08 -11.30
CA TRP A 188 -4.02 0.89 -10.59
C TRP A 188 -4.36 1.04 -9.10
N ASP A 189 -5.64 1.17 -8.76
CA ASP A 189 -6.09 1.23 -7.37
C ASP A 189 -5.92 -0.14 -6.68
N GLU A 190 -6.18 -1.24 -7.39
CA GLU A 190 -5.91 -2.59 -6.90
C GLU A 190 -4.41 -2.80 -6.64
N ARG A 191 -3.56 -2.38 -7.57
CA ARG A 191 -2.11 -2.40 -7.41
C ARG A 191 -1.67 -1.55 -6.21
N ARG A 192 -2.25 -0.38 -6.02
CA ARG A 192 -1.96 0.49 -4.88
C ARG A 192 -2.40 -0.13 -3.56
N ARG A 193 -3.58 -0.76 -3.49
CA ARG A 193 -4.05 -1.51 -2.33
C ARG A 193 -3.08 -2.63 -1.97
N GLU A 194 -2.67 -3.38 -2.99
CA GLU A 194 -1.89 -4.59 -2.81
C GLU A 194 -0.42 -4.33 -2.46
N LEU A 195 0.23 -3.38 -3.14
CA LEU A 195 1.67 -3.12 -2.99
C LEU A 195 1.96 -1.91 -2.08
N CYS A 196 1.01 -1.51 -1.25
CA CYS A 196 1.24 -0.43 -0.29
C CYS A 196 2.40 -0.77 0.65
N PHE A 197 3.21 0.24 0.94
CA PHE A 197 4.42 0.17 1.78
C PHE A 197 5.54 -0.74 1.27
N GLU A 198 5.38 -1.40 0.14
CA GLU A 198 6.44 -2.24 -0.44
C GLU A 198 7.34 -1.40 -1.32
N GLU A 199 8.63 -1.42 -1.01
CA GLU A 199 9.70 -0.73 -1.75
C GLU A 199 9.29 0.70 -2.20
N LEU A 200 9.54 1.01 -3.46
CA LEU A 200 9.18 2.30 -4.07
C LEU A 200 8.01 2.19 -5.06
N HIS A 201 7.19 1.12 -4.97
CA HIS A 201 6.13 0.85 -5.95
C HIS A 201 5.26 2.07 -6.22
N ARG A 202 4.71 2.70 -5.18
CA ARG A 202 3.85 3.87 -5.37
C ARG A 202 4.55 5.02 -6.08
N PHE A 203 5.80 5.30 -5.74
CA PHE A 203 6.57 6.36 -6.38
C PHE A 203 6.85 6.04 -7.86
N ILE A 204 7.24 4.80 -8.14
CA ILE A 204 7.50 4.33 -9.51
C ILE A 204 6.22 4.36 -10.33
N ASP A 205 5.11 3.89 -9.77
CA ASP A 205 3.81 3.89 -10.44
C ASP A 205 3.35 5.30 -10.79
N LEU A 206 3.45 6.24 -9.87
CA LEU A 206 3.10 7.63 -10.14
C LEU A 206 4.00 8.26 -11.20
N ARG A 207 5.30 7.99 -11.17
CA ARG A 207 6.24 8.50 -12.19
C ARG A 207 5.92 8.03 -13.60
N ARG A 208 5.54 6.76 -13.75
CA ARG A 208 5.28 6.14 -15.06
C ARG A 208 3.85 6.37 -15.57
N THR A 209 2.96 6.86 -14.70
CA THR A 209 1.54 7.03 -15.04
C THR A 209 1.11 8.50 -15.00
N THR A 210 0.55 8.93 -13.89
CA THR A 210 -0.20 10.18 -13.79
C THR A 210 0.59 11.37 -13.29
N ARG A 211 1.69 11.15 -12.56
CA ARG A 211 2.42 12.19 -11.83
C ARG A 211 1.50 13.16 -11.09
N THR A 212 0.46 12.58 -10.47
CA THR A 212 -0.62 13.35 -9.86
C THR A 212 -0.14 14.16 -8.65
N GLU A 213 -0.92 15.14 -8.27
CA GLU A 213 -0.76 15.84 -7.01
C GLU A 213 -0.87 14.87 -5.82
N ILE A 214 -0.05 15.05 -4.80
CA ILE A 214 -0.10 14.29 -3.56
C ILE A 214 -0.07 15.25 -2.39
N VAL A 215 -0.95 15.01 -1.42
CA VAL A 215 -0.99 15.71 -0.15
C VAL A 215 -0.70 14.72 0.96
N HIS A 216 0.31 15.01 1.79
CA HIS A 216 0.64 14.23 2.97
C HIS A 216 0.47 15.06 4.23
N PRO A 217 -0.50 14.72 5.09
CA PRO A 217 -0.63 15.36 6.40
C PRO A 217 0.63 15.14 7.23
N TYR A 218 0.98 16.14 8.01
CA TYR A 218 2.09 16.10 8.94
C TYR A 218 1.59 16.43 10.34
N GLY A 219 1.13 15.41 11.04
CA GLY A 219 0.51 15.56 12.35
C GLY A 219 -0.70 16.50 12.32
N LYS A 220 -0.80 17.34 13.35
CA LYS A 220 -1.82 18.40 13.45
C LYS A 220 -1.34 19.75 12.95
N ALA A 221 -0.06 19.85 12.57
CA ALA A 221 0.56 21.12 12.23
C ALA A 221 0.24 21.59 10.80
N GLY A 222 0.02 20.66 9.88
CA GLY A 222 -0.21 21.01 8.49
C GLY A 222 0.00 19.81 7.55
N TYR A 223 0.38 20.11 6.32
CA TYR A 223 0.63 19.09 5.30
C TYR A 223 1.76 19.50 4.36
N TYR A 224 2.36 18.51 3.71
CA TYR A 224 3.25 18.73 2.58
C TYR A 224 2.52 18.41 1.29
N LYS A 225 2.76 19.18 0.26
CA LYS A 225 2.14 19.03 -1.05
C LYS A 225 3.19 18.77 -2.12
N LEU A 226 2.97 17.78 -2.94
CA LEU A 226 3.64 17.55 -4.20
C LEU A 226 2.67 17.93 -5.32
N GLU A 227 3.04 18.90 -6.14
CA GLU A 227 2.19 19.31 -7.25
C GLU A 227 2.18 18.25 -8.38
N LYS A 228 1.18 18.34 -9.24
CA LYS A 228 1.17 17.53 -10.46
C LYS A 228 2.41 17.84 -11.30
N ASP A 229 3.02 16.79 -11.86
CA ASP A 229 4.23 16.88 -12.68
C ASP A 229 5.45 17.55 -11.99
N ASP A 230 5.44 17.57 -10.66
CA ASP A 230 6.49 18.19 -9.87
C ASP A 230 7.89 17.61 -10.19
N ALA A 231 8.91 18.47 -10.10
CA ALA A 231 10.31 18.08 -10.31
C ALA A 231 10.78 16.96 -9.37
N ALA A 232 10.14 16.77 -8.21
CA ALA A 232 10.47 15.69 -7.27
C ALA A 232 10.06 14.29 -7.76
N TYR A 233 9.26 14.19 -8.80
CA TYR A 233 9.05 12.90 -9.46
C TYR A 233 10.32 12.38 -10.14
N THR A 234 11.35 13.21 -10.29
CA THR A 234 12.69 12.79 -10.71
C THR A 234 13.59 12.72 -9.48
N LEU A 235 14.26 11.60 -9.25
CA LEU A 235 15.19 11.46 -8.14
C LEU A 235 16.36 12.42 -8.30
N ASN A 236 16.83 12.98 -7.20
CA ASN A 236 18.06 13.76 -7.16
C ASN A 236 19.28 12.87 -7.37
N PHE A 237 20.34 13.45 -7.92
CA PHE A 237 21.63 12.81 -7.84
C PHE A 237 22.03 12.56 -6.37
N PRO A 238 22.66 11.41 -6.06
CA PRO A 238 23.17 11.15 -4.71
C PRO A 238 24.05 12.30 -4.19
N ILE A 239 24.02 12.52 -2.90
CA ILE A 239 24.81 13.60 -2.28
C ILE A 239 26.31 13.44 -2.58
N ALA A 240 26.80 12.20 -2.59
CA ALA A 240 28.20 11.91 -2.92
C ALA A 240 28.55 12.39 -4.34
N GLU A 241 27.69 12.09 -5.33
CA GLU A 241 27.86 12.52 -6.71
C GLU A 241 27.85 14.05 -6.82
N ARG A 242 26.93 14.72 -6.15
CA ARG A 242 26.83 16.20 -6.16
C ARG A 242 28.05 16.89 -5.52
N LYS A 243 28.73 16.22 -4.59
CA LYS A 243 29.98 16.75 -3.99
C LYS A 243 31.15 16.67 -4.95
N ILE A 244 31.19 15.64 -5.80
CA ILE A 244 32.26 15.42 -6.77
C ILE A 244 31.99 16.23 -8.06
N ASN A 245 30.77 16.22 -8.51
CA ASN A 245 30.29 16.86 -9.74
C ASN A 245 29.19 17.87 -9.45
N PRO A 246 29.50 19.05 -8.90
CA PRO A 246 28.50 20.03 -8.46
C PRO A 246 27.65 20.60 -9.60
N GLN A 247 28.07 20.46 -10.86
CA GLN A 247 27.27 20.82 -12.03
C GLN A 247 26.09 19.85 -12.29
N ASN A 248 26.16 18.62 -11.75
CA ASN A 248 25.09 17.63 -11.89
C ASN A 248 24.05 17.83 -10.78
N VAL A 249 23.31 18.91 -10.86
CA VAL A 249 22.28 19.25 -9.88
C VAL A 249 20.93 19.39 -10.56
N ASN A 250 19.97 18.57 -10.15
CA ASN A 250 18.57 18.83 -10.46
C ASN A 250 18.09 19.93 -9.50
N SER A 251 17.74 21.08 -10.06
CA SER A 251 17.06 22.10 -9.25
C SER A 251 15.75 21.56 -8.71
N ARG A 252 15.55 21.64 -7.41
CA ARG A 252 14.30 21.28 -6.75
C ARG A 252 13.82 22.42 -5.90
N PRO A 253 12.53 22.76 -5.97
CA PRO A 253 11.97 23.73 -5.06
C PRO A 253 12.09 23.24 -3.62
N VAL A 254 12.47 24.15 -2.73
CA VAL A 254 12.35 23.92 -1.28
C VAL A 254 10.86 23.97 -0.95
N ARG A 255 10.36 22.92 -0.31
CA ARG A 255 8.95 22.85 0.09
C ARG A 255 8.84 23.12 1.57
N SER A 256 7.95 24.04 1.87
CA SER A 256 7.53 24.32 3.25
C SER A 256 6.26 23.53 3.56
N MET A 257 6.11 23.20 4.83
CA MET A 257 4.83 22.73 5.34
C MET A 257 3.78 23.83 5.17
N ILE A 258 2.59 23.44 4.73
CA ILE A 258 1.42 24.32 4.67
C ILE A 258 0.64 24.08 5.96
N SER A 259 0.46 25.12 6.78
CA SER A 259 -0.32 25.04 8.02
C SER A 259 -1.81 24.90 7.72
N TYR A 260 -2.51 24.18 8.60
CA TYR A 260 -3.97 24.11 8.55
C TYR A 260 -4.60 25.45 8.87
#